data_4ba58c545a544a59f3e52d3505a0205f
#
_entry.id   4ba58c545a544a59f3e52d3505a0205f
#
_cell.length_a   1.000
_cell.length_b   1.000
_cell.length_c   1.000
_cell.angle_alpha   90.00
_cell.angle_beta   90.00
_cell.angle_gamma   90.00
#
_symmetry.space_group_name_H-M   'P 1'
#
loop_
_entity.id
_entity.type
_entity.pdbx_description
1 polymer ?
#
loop_
_entity_poly.entity_id
_entity_poly.type
_entity_poly.pdbx_seq_one_letter_code
_entity_poly.pdbx_strand_id
1 'polypeptide(L)'
;MNELKNMIKGRLWLPGDAGFDEARTPWNLSVDQPVAAVVEAAGADDVAATVGHAALHGLTVTTQASGHGAVTAEGVILLRTHLMDTVEIADGVARAGAGAKWGQVLSAAGPLGLTGVAGSSPVVSVTGYTLGGGLGWFSRKYGFASASVLAADVVDATGARVRVTAESDPELFWALRGGGGDFAVVTGLEFALSPAPVLYGGRMMWPAERAPEVLAAFREVTAGAPEELTVWFDLLKFPGAPGLVAVDCTYLGEDPGELLRPFDAIGGAIGDTRAVLPVADLGSICAEPTDPTPSAGRVELLTGLDDAVAAALLADPIDPLFNVQVRHLGGALTRPSGGAAGELTEPYLLYMVGPAMPGTAERMDVLSKALVPHTSGRKPYTMLHSGEQAASAFDAGTLARLRDLKRARDPHGVLRANYPVLGTA
;
A
#
# COMPACT_ATOMS: atom_id res chain seq x y z
N MET A 1 0.89 1.89 32.82
CA MET A 1 0.67 3.11 31.97
C MET A 1 1.24 4.39 32.59
N ASN A 2 1.09 4.68 33.91
CA ASN A 2 1.67 5.90 34.51
C ASN A 2 3.21 5.94 34.40
N GLU A 3 3.88 4.81 34.54
CA GLU A 3 5.33 4.73 34.32
C GLU A 3 5.71 5.08 32.88
N LEU A 4 5.00 4.51 31.90
CA LEU A 4 5.24 4.78 30.48
C LEU A 4 5.09 6.28 30.17
N LYS A 5 4.09 6.95 30.76
CA LYS A 5 3.88 8.40 30.59
C LYS A 5 5.11 9.23 30.97
N ASN A 6 5.87 8.77 31.98
CA ASN A 6 7.07 9.47 32.43
C ASN A 6 8.34 9.11 31.62
N MET A 7 8.28 8.08 30.79
CA MET A 7 9.41 7.58 29.99
C MET A 7 9.44 8.16 28.57
N ILE A 8 8.31 8.65 28.07
CA ILE A 8 8.18 9.16 26.71
C ILE A 8 8.16 10.69 26.66
N LYS A 9 8.64 11.25 25.56
CA LYS A 9 8.58 12.69 25.23
C LYS A 9 7.31 13.05 24.47
N GLY A 10 6.75 12.09 23.74
CA GLY A 10 5.49 12.19 23.02
C GLY A 10 4.28 12.18 23.94
N ARG A 11 3.16 11.71 23.46
CA ARG A 11 1.90 11.72 24.21
C ARG A 11 1.39 10.31 24.47
N LEU A 12 0.85 10.10 25.64
CA LEU A 12 0.07 8.90 26.00
C LEU A 12 -1.37 9.33 26.24
N TRP A 13 -2.29 8.68 25.54
CA TRP A 13 -3.72 8.86 25.68
C TRP A 13 -4.34 7.57 26.23
N LEU A 14 -5.20 7.70 27.23
CA LEU A 14 -5.96 6.60 27.82
C LEU A 14 -7.46 6.79 27.55
N PRO A 15 -8.26 5.72 27.55
CA PRO A 15 -9.71 5.83 27.45
C PRO A 15 -10.26 6.82 28.52
N GLY A 16 -11.02 7.80 28.04
CA GLY A 16 -11.54 8.90 28.84
C GLY A 16 -10.73 10.20 28.80
N ASP A 17 -9.52 10.20 28.26
CA ASP A 17 -8.78 11.44 28.01
C ASP A 17 -9.39 12.23 26.86
N ALA A 18 -9.45 13.55 26.99
CA ALA A 18 -9.85 14.44 25.91
C ALA A 18 -8.84 14.33 24.76
N GLY A 19 -9.26 13.81 23.60
CA GLY A 19 -8.40 13.54 22.43
C GLY A 19 -8.04 12.06 22.22
N PHE A 20 -8.41 11.15 23.14
CA PHE A 20 -8.18 9.71 22.95
C PHE A 20 -8.84 9.18 21.68
N ASP A 21 -10.10 9.54 21.43
CA ASP A 21 -10.84 9.09 20.25
C ASP A 21 -10.23 9.64 18.95
N GLU A 22 -9.76 10.87 18.95
CA GLU A 22 -9.04 11.43 17.80
C GLU A 22 -7.70 10.70 17.58
N ALA A 23 -6.93 10.48 18.64
CA ALA A 23 -5.62 9.83 18.57
C ALA A 23 -5.70 8.38 18.08
N ARG A 24 -6.76 7.63 18.40
CA ARG A 24 -6.96 6.24 17.95
C ARG A 24 -7.58 6.12 16.56
N THR A 25 -8.16 7.20 16.02
CA THR A 25 -8.86 7.16 14.72
C THR A 25 -7.89 6.98 13.56
N PRO A 26 -8.04 5.92 12.73
CA PRO A 26 -7.22 5.70 11.56
C PRO A 26 -7.67 6.58 10.37
N TRP A 27 -6.87 6.62 9.29
CA TRP A 27 -7.27 7.27 8.05
C TRP A 27 -8.54 6.62 7.45
N ASN A 28 -8.64 5.29 7.48
CA ASN A 28 -9.87 4.61 7.08
C ASN A 28 -10.88 4.64 8.24
N LEU A 29 -11.83 5.56 8.16
CA LEU A 29 -12.83 5.82 9.19
C LEU A 29 -13.86 4.68 9.37
N SER A 30 -13.85 3.65 8.50
CA SER A 30 -14.71 2.47 8.67
C SER A 30 -14.20 1.50 9.74
N VAL A 31 -12.96 1.69 10.22
CA VAL A 31 -12.31 0.77 11.16
C VAL A 31 -12.36 1.35 12.57
N ASP A 32 -12.97 0.63 13.49
CA ASP A 32 -12.92 0.94 14.92
C ASP A 32 -11.73 0.22 15.58
N GLN A 33 -11.01 0.96 16.44
CA GLN A 33 -9.85 0.47 17.15
C GLN A 33 -10.03 0.69 18.66
N PRO A 34 -10.74 -0.23 19.39
CA PRO A 34 -10.94 -0.17 20.81
C PRO A 34 -9.66 -0.55 21.58
N VAL A 35 -8.63 0.26 21.42
CA VAL A 35 -7.29 0.03 21.99
C VAL A 35 -7.24 0.39 23.48
N ALA A 36 -6.31 -0.21 24.22
CA ALA A 36 -6.11 0.05 25.65
C ALA A 36 -5.41 1.38 25.92
N ALA A 37 -4.60 1.86 24.96
CA ALA A 37 -3.91 3.14 25.02
C ALA A 37 -3.43 3.55 23.61
N VAL A 38 -3.19 4.85 23.41
CA VAL A 38 -2.49 5.38 22.23
C VAL A 38 -1.22 6.07 22.70
N VAL A 39 -0.10 5.73 22.06
CA VAL A 39 1.17 6.44 22.21
C VAL A 39 1.51 7.14 20.90
N GLU A 40 1.59 8.46 20.91
CA GLU A 40 2.12 9.26 19.80
C GLU A 40 3.60 9.48 20.05
N ALA A 41 4.44 8.68 19.41
CA ALA A 41 5.89 8.70 19.60
C ALA A 41 6.53 9.93 18.95
N ALA A 42 7.28 10.72 19.69
CA ALA A 42 8.07 11.83 19.19
C ALA A 42 9.40 11.38 18.54
N GLY A 43 9.81 10.14 18.78
CA GLY A 43 11.05 9.59 18.24
C GLY A 43 11.29 8.13 18.64
N ALA A 44 12.41 7.58 18.19
CA ALA A 44 12.77 6.18 18.43
C ALA A 44 12.92 5.81 19.92
N ASP A 45 13.25 6.77 20.78
CA ASP A 45 13.33 6.54 22.23
C ASP A 45 11.95 6.25 22.82
N ASP A 46 10.90 6.95 22.38
CA ASP A 46 9.53 6.72 22.81
C ASP A 46 9.02 5.34 22.33
N VAL A 47 9.39 4.97 21.12
CA VAL A 47 9.10 3.63 20.57
C VAL A 47 9.75 2.56 21.43
N ALA A 48 11.05 2.72 21.75
CA ALA A 48 11.79 1.78 22.60
C ALA A 48 11.19 1.67 24.02
N ALA A 49 10.85 2.81 24.62
CA ALA A 49 10.19 2.86 25.94
C ALA A 49 8.83 2.15 25.90
N THR A 50 8.03 2.36 24.85
CA THR A 50 6.70 1.76 24.70
C THR A 50 6.78 0.24 24.55
N VAL A 51 7.65 -0.25 23.64
CA VAL A 51 7.84 -1.69 23.40
C VAL A 51 8.44 -2.35 24.63
N GLY A 52 9.47 -1.77 25.25
CA GLY A 52 10.07 -2.29 26.49
C GLY A 52 9.08 -2.37 27.65
N HIS A 53 8.23 -1.33 27.81
CA HIS A 53 7.15 -1.35 28.81
C HIS A 53 6.15 -2.46 28.51
N ALA A 54 5.73 -2.63 27.24
CA ALA A 54 4.82 -3.69 26.85
C ALA A 54 5.41 -5.08 27.11
N ALA A 55 6.67 -5.31 26.78
CA ALA A 55 7.38 -6.57 27.03
C ALA A 55 7.42 -6.93 28.53
N LEU A 56 7.70 -5.95 29.39
CA LEU A 56 7.75 -6.15 30.85
C LEU A 56 6.40 -6.46 31.48
N HIS A 57 5.31 -5.99 30.88
CA HIS A 57 3.97 -6.08 31.47
C HIS A 57 3.04 -7.05 30.72
N GLY A 58 3.56 -7.83 29.74
CA GLY A 58 2.76 -8.77 28.97
C GLY A 58 1.69 -8.09 28.09
N LEU A 59 1.98 -6.87 27.60
CA LEU A 59 1.10 -6.11 26.72
C LEU A 59 1.53 -6.28 25.26
N THR A 60 0.60 -6.02 24.36
CA THR A 60 0.87 -6.06 22.91
C THR A 60 0.84 -4.66 22.32
N VAL A 61 1.75 -4.39 21.40
CA VAL A 61 1.86 -3.13 20.63
C VAL A 61 1.49 -3.39 19.18
N THR A 62 0.63 -2.56 18.63
CA THR A 62 0.41 -2.45 17.17
C THR A 62 0.86 -1.07 16.69
N THR A 63 1.44 -1.00 15.48
CA THR A 63 2.02 0.24 14.96
C THR A 63 1.19 0.79 13.82
N GLN A 64 0.97 2.10 13.83
CA GLN A 64 0.20 2.79 12.80
C GLN A 64 0.77 4.19 12.54
N ALA A 65 1.19 4.46 11.30
CA ALA A 65 1.57 5.80 10.86
C ALA A 65 0.33 6.59 10.40
N SER A 66 -0.25 6.25 9.24
CA SER A 66 -1.44 6.93 8.70
C SER A 66 -2.75 6.18 8.99
N GLY A 67 -2.76 4.86 8.91
CA GLY A 67 -3.96 4.04 9.11
C GLY A 67 -4.79 3.77 7.86
N HIS A 68 -4.19 3.86 6.65
CA HIS A 68 -4.85 3.44 5.40
C HIS A 68 -5.18 1.94 5.40
N GLY A 69 -4.25 1.11 5.83
CA GLY A 69 -4.43 -0.34 5.98
C GLY A 69 -4.79 -0.76 7.41
N ALA A 70 -5.44 0.12 8.20
CA ALA A 70 -5.84 -0.21 9.55
C ALA A 70 -6.81 -1.40 9.58
N VAL A 71 -6.70 -2.20 10.64
CA VAL A 71 -7.67 -3.24 11.00
C VAL A 71 -8.13 -3.01 12.43
N THR A 72 -9.23 -3.64 12.83
CA THR A 72 -9.69 -3.61 14.23
C THR A 72 -8.58 -4.12 15.14
N ALA A 73 -8.29 -3.33 16.18
CA ALA A 73 -7.30 -3.63 17.19
C ALA A 73 -7.93 -3.44 18.56
N GLU A 74 -7.98 -4.50 19.35
CA GLU A 74 -8.61 -4.49 20.67
C GLU A 74 -7.58 -4.78 21.77
N GLY A 75 -7.65 -4.02 22.86
CA GLY A 75 -6.88 -4.26 24.07
C GLY A 75 -5.36 -4.05 23.95
N VAL A 76 -4.86 -3.58 22.82
CA VAL A 76 -3.44 -3.35 22.55
C VAL A 76 -3.04 -1.90 22.79
N ILE A 77 -1.74 -1.63 22.87
CA ILE A 77 -1.20 -0.27 22.76
C ILE A 77 -1.09 0.08 21.27
N LEU A 78 -1.80 1.11 20.83
CA LEU A 78 -1.64 1.67 19.48
C LEU A 78 -0.48 2.67 19.48
N LEU A 79 0.60 2.33 18.81
CA LEU A 79 1.77 3.17 18.66
C LEU A 79 1.68 3.96 17.36
N ARG A 80 1.46 5.27 17.45
CA ARG A 80 1.41 6.21 16.33
C ARG A 80 2.79 6.78 16.07
N THR A 81 3.26 6.67 14.82
CA THR A 81 4.58 7.14 14.39
C THR A 81 4.53 8.39 13.52
N HIS A 82 3.35 8.99 13.32
CA HIS A 82 3.12 10.10 12.38
C HIS A 82 3.96 11.37 12.68
N LEU A 83 4.45 11.55 13.90
CA LEU A 83 5.34 12.66 14.27
C LEU A 83 6.81 12.45 13.83
N MET A 84 7.15 11.24 13.38
CA MET A 84 8.49 10.88 12.91
C MET A 84 8.54 10.97 11.38
N ASP A 85 8.28 12.15 10.82
CA ASP A 85 7.98 12.37 9.39
C ASP A 85 9.12 13.01 8.59
N THR A 86 10.32 12.99 9.11
CA THR A 86 11.51 13.56 8.42
C THR A 86 11.82 12.81 7.13
N VAL A 87 12.22 13.55 6.08
CA VAL A 87 12.72 13.01 4.81
C VAL A 87 14.02 13.74 4.46
N GLU A 88 15.08 12.97 4.25
CA GLU A 88 16.39 13.45 3.80
C GLU A 88 16.80 12.67 2.55
N ILE A 89 17.38 13.34 1.55
CA ILE A 89 17.88 12.70 0.33
C ILE A 89 19.33 13.09 0.13
N ALA A 90 20.19 12.09 -0.02
CA ALA A 90 21.59 12.26 -0.35
C ALA A 90 22.06 11.12 -1.27
N ASP A 91 22.83 11.42 -2.28
CA ASP A 91 23.47 10.45 -3.19
C ASP A 91 22.50 9.41 -3.79
N GLY A 92 21.26 9.84 -4.11
CA GLY A 92 20.24 8.96 -4.68
C GLY A 92 19.58 8.02 -3.66
N VAL A 93 19.80 8.23 -2.37
CA VAL A 93 19.22 7.48 -1.27
C VAL A 93 18.30 8.39 -0.46
N ALA A 94 17.08 7.92 -0.20
CA ALA A 94 16.16 8.56 0.72
C ALA A 94 16.26 7.91 2.11
N ARG A 95 16.27 8.76 3.14
CA ARG A 95 16.12 8.36 4.53
C ARG A 95 14.83 8.97 5.05
N ALA A 96 13.86 8.12 5.38
CA ALA A 96 12.52 8.52 5.79
C ALA A 96 12.20 8.01 7.20
N GLY A 97 11.74 8.88 8.07
CA GLY A 97 11.18 8.50 9.37
C GLY A 97 9.90 7.69 9.21
N ALA A 98 9.52 6.92 10.23
CA ALA A 98 8.41 5.97 10.17
C ALA A 98 7.03 6.61 9.89
N GLY A 99 6.87 7.90 10.13
CA GLY A 99 5.66 8.68 9.86
C GLY A 99 5.64 9.37 8.50
N ALA A 100 6.76 9.37 7.76
CA ALA A 100 6.87 10.04 6.46
C ALA A 100 5.86 9.51 5.45
N LYS A 101 5.31 10.39 4.63
CA LYS A 101 4.34 10.09 3.58
C LYS A 101 5.03 10.11 2.21
N TRP A 102 4.49 9.36 1.24
CA TRP A 102 5.04 9.32 -0.11
C TRP A 102 5.08 10.69 -0.78
N GLY A 103 4.08 11.55 -0.57
CA GLY A 103 4.08 12.90 -1.11
C GLY A 103 5.30 13.75 -0.68
N GLN A 104 5.76 13.58 0.58
CA GLN A 104 6.97 14.26 1.07
C GLN A 104 8.23 13.76 0.35
N VAL A 105 8.36 12.43 0.16
CA VAL A 105 9.48 11.84 -0.58
C VAL A 105 9.48 12.27 -2.04
N LEU A 106 8.34 12.23 -2.72
CA LEU A 106 8.21 12.61 -4.13
C LEU A 106 8.52 14.11 -4.34
N SER A 107 8.06 14.97 -3.43
CA SER A 107 8.36 16.41 -3.46
C SER A 107 9.85 16.71 -3.28
N ALA A 108 10.55 15.93 -2.45
CA ALA A 108 11.98 16.08 -2.23
C ALA A 108 12.82 15.43 -3.37
N ALA A 109 12.37 14.31 -3.95
CA ALA A 109 13.08 13.56 -4.98
C ALA A 109 12.91 14.16 -6.39
N GLY A 110 11.72 14.67 -6.72
CA GLY A 110 11.38 15.18 -8.05
C GLY A 110 12.36 16.21 -8.59
N PRO A 111 12.75 17.26 -7.84
CA PRO A 111 13.74 18.26 -8.29
C PRO A 111 15.12 17.68 -8.59
N LEU A 112 15.41 16.48 -8.10
CA LEU A 112 16.66 15.74 -8.35
C LEU A 112 16.57 14.78 -9.56
N GLY A 113 15.42 14.75 -10.26
CA GLY A 113 15.17 13.79 -11.34
C GLY A 113 15.01 12.36 -10.84
N LEU A 114 14.57 12.18 -9.58
CA LEU A 114 14.45 10.90 -8.92
C LEU A 114 13.02 10.64 -8.45
N THR A 115 12.69 9.37 -8.19
CA THR A 115 11.42 8.92 -7.61
C THR A 115 11.63 7.72 -6.70
N GLY A 116 10.67 7.52 -5.78
CA GLY A 116 10.46 6.22 -5.12
C GLY A 116 9.33 5.44 -5.81
N VAL A 117 9.17 4.17 -5.48
CA VAL A 117 8.09 3.31 -6.00
C VAL A 117 6.80 3.58 -5.22
N ALA A 118 6.22 4.77 -5.43
CA ALA A 118 5.02 5.23 -4.76
C ALA A 118 3.73 4.65 -5.38
N GLY A 119 2.67 4.57 -4.56
CA GLY A 119 1.30 4.31 -5.02
C GLY A 119 0.62 5.57 -5.58
N SER A 120 -0.72 5.51 -5.67
CA SER A 120 -1.57 6.59 -6.21
C SER A 120 -1.83 7.72 -5.22
N SER A 121 -1.82 7.45 -3.91
CA SER A 121 -2.13 8.44 -2.89
C SER A 121 -0.87 9.02 -2.22
N PRO A 122 -0.71 10.35 -2.19
CA PRO A 122 0.45 11.01 -1.59
C PRO A 122 0.47 10.95 -0.05
N VAL A 123 -0.66 10.65 0.59
CA VAL A 123 -0.82 10.65 2.05
C VAL A 123 -0.62 9.27 2.68
N VAL A 124 -0.33 8.25 1.88
CA VAL A 124 0.07 6.92 2.37
C VAL A 124 1.47 6.98 2.97
N SER A 125 1.63 6.33 4.13
CA SER A 125 2.93 6.23 4.82
C SER A 125 3.92 5.38 4.02
N VAL A 126 5.15 5.88 3.86
CA VAL A 126 6.26 5.15 3.23
C VAL A 126 6.50 3.82 3.92
N THR A 127 6.60 3.82 5.25
CA THR A 127 6.97 2.64 6.04
C THR A 127 5.94 1.53 5.93
N GLY A 128 4.66 1.80 6.25
CA GLY A 128 3.61 0.76 6.22
C GLY A 128 3.43 0.15 4.83
N TYR A 129 3.47 0.99 3.79
CA TYR A 129 3.40 0.56 2.39
C TYR A 129 4.59 -0.33 2.00
N THR A 130 5.80 0.09 2.33
CA THR A 130 7.04 -0.59 1.94
C THR A 130 7.24 -1.92 2.68
N LEU A 131 6.90 -1.98 3.98
CA LEU A 131 6.96 -3.22 4.76
C LEU A 131 6.05 -4.31 4.18
N GLY A 132 4.92 -3.93 3.57
CA GLY A 132 4.04 -4.87 2.87
C GLY A 132 4.46 -5.23 1.45
N GLY A 133 5.62 -4.76 1.00
CA GLY A 133 6.12 -4.88 -0.38
C GLY A 133 6.03 -3.56 -1.12
N GLY A 134 4.87 -2.92 -1.14
CA GLY A 134 4.62 -1.67 -1.85
C GLY A 134 4.49 -1.85 -3.36
N LEU A 135 3.28 -1.66 -3.88
CA LEU A 135 2.92 -1.87 -5.29
C LEU A 135 2.28 -0.60 -5.85
N GLY A 136 2.92 0.04 -6.83
CA GLY A 136 2.47 1.33 -7.34
C GLY A 136 2.86 1.61 -8.79
N TRP A 137 2.89 2.90 -9.15
CA TRP A 137 3.04 3.38 -10.52
C TRP A 137 4.29 2.89 -11.24
N PHE A 138 5.42 2.81 -10.52
CA PHE A 138 6.70 2.46 -11.15
C PHE A 138 7.11 1.01 -10.89
N SER A 139 6.19 0.19 -10.33
CA SER A 139 6.50 -1.20 -9.99
C SER A 139 6.82 -2.07 -11.21
N ARG A 140 6.26 -1.77 -12.38
CA ARG A 140 6.61 -2.46 -13.62
C ARG A 140 8.08 -2.27 -14.01
N LYS A 141 8.64 -1.08 -13.74
CA LYS A 141 10.03 -0.76 -14.04
C LYS A 141 10.99 -1.15 -12.94
N TYR A 142 10.62 -0.91 -11.68
CA TYR A 142 11.53 -0.99 -10.54
C TYR A 142 11.19 -2.10 -9.52
N GLY A 143 10.11 -2.86 -9.74
CA GLY A 143 9.67 -3.91 -8.82
C GLY A 143 8.92 -3.36 -7.61
N PHE A 144 8.95 -4.11 -6.52
CA PHE A 144 8.37 -3.69 -5.25
C PHE A 144 9.16 -2.55 -4.60
N ALA A 145 8.48 -1.63 -3.91
CA ALA A 145 9.14 -0.59 -3.12
C ALA A 145 10.13 -1.18 -2.10
N SER A 146 9.77 -2.31 -1.49
CA SER A 146 10.62 -3.03 -0.54
C SER A 146 11.94 -3.55 -1.14
N ALA A 147 12.00 -3.75 -2.45
CA ALA A 147 13.23 -4.18 -3.12
C ALA A 147 14.32 -3.10 -3.09
N SER A 148 13.93 -1.81 -2.99
CA SER A 148 14.84 -0.67 -2.91
C SER A 148 15.41 -0.40 -1.52
N VAL A 149 14.89 -1.06 -0.46
CA VAL A 149 15.32 -0.85 0.93
C VAL A 149 16.77 -1.30 1.11
N LEU A 150 17.58 -0.42 1.71
CA LEU A 150 18.99 -0.61 2.01
C LEU A 150 19.22 -0.88 3.50
N ALA A 151 18.45 -0.20 4.36
CA ALA A 151 18.52 -0.38 5.81
C ALA A 151 17.19 -0.01 6.47
N ALA A 152 16.94 -0.55 7.65
CA ALA A 152 15.87 -0.16 8.55
C ALA A 152 16.43 0.11 9.95
N ASP A 153 16.07 1.24 10.52
CA ASP A 153 16.26 1.49 11.95
C ASP A 153 15.00 0.98 12.67
N VAL A 154 15.17 0.08 13.61
CA VAL A 154 14.05 -0.63 14.24
C VAL A 154 14.17 -0.66 15.77
N VAL A 155 13.04 -0.94 16.42
CA VAL A 155 12.96 -1.38 17.81
C VAL A 155 12.44 -2.82 17.80
N ASP A 156 13.22 -3.75 18.37
CA ASP A 156 12.84 -5.16 18.47
C ASP A 156 11.81 -5.41 19.59
N ALA A 157 11.34 -6.64 19.73
CA ALA A 157 10.33 -7.01 20.72
C ALA A 157 10.79 -6.87 22.20
N THR A 158 12.08 -6.66 22.44
CA THR A 158 12.63 -6.38 23.78
C THR A 158 12.68 -4.89 24.12
N GLY A 159 12.45 -4.01 23.11
CA GLY A 159 12.64 -2.57 23.21
C GLY A 159 14.04 -2.10 22.84
N ALA A 160 14.91 -2.99 22.35
CA ALA A 160 16.25 -2.60 21.91
C ALA A 160 16.20 -1.94 20.52
N ARG A 161 16.99 -0.86 20.36
CA ARG A 161 17.14 -0.17 19.08
C ARG A 161 18.25 -0.84 18.27
N VAL A 162 17.93 -1.23 17.04
CA VAL A 162 18.84 -1.95 16.15
C VAL A 162 18.77 -1.34 14.74
N ARG A 163 19.93 -1.26 14.06
CA ARG A 163 19.98 -0.99 12.62
C ARG A 163 20.14 -2.30 11.88
N VAL A 164 19.21 -2.56 10.96
CA VAL A 164 19.08 -3.81 10.21
C VAL A 164 19.45 -3.57 8.75
N THR A 165 20.40 -4.35 8.25
CA THR A 165 20.86 -4.39 6.85
C THR A 165 21.00 -5.83 6.39
N ALA A 166 21.31 -6.04 5.12
CA ALA A 166 21.59 -7.36 4.57
C ALA A 166 22.78 -8.06 5.26
N GLU A 167 23.72 -7.30 5.83
CA GLU A 167 24.91 -7.79 6.49
C GLU A 167 24.73 -7.98 8.00
N SER A 168 24.03 -7.04 8.67
CA SER A 168 23.91 -7.05 10.13
C SER A 168 22.89 -8.05 10.64
N ASP A 169 21.76 -8.22 9.95
CA ASP A 169 20.71 -9.19 10.28
C ASP A 169 19.94 -9.60 9.00
N PRO A 170 20.49 -10.52 8.20
CA PRO A 170 19.91 -10.92 6.91
C PRO A 170 18.47 -11.44 7.00
N GLU A 171 18.15 -12.17 8.08
CA GLU A 171 16.82 -12.77 8.25
C GLU A 171 15.75 -11.72 8.55
N LEU A 172 16.02 -10.81 9.47
CA LEU A 172 15.09 -9.71 9.77
C LEU A 172 15.00 -8.74 8.58
N PHE A 173 16.12 -8.44 7.93
CA PHE A 173 16.16 -7.61 6.73
C PHE A 173 15.31 -8.19 5.60
N TRP A 174 15.41 -9.52 5.38
CA TRP A 174 14.58 -10.22 4.39
C TRP A 174 13.07 -10.11 4.75
N ALA A 175 12.72 -10.34 6.01
CA ALA A 175 11.32 -10.29 6.47
C ALA A 175 10.71 -8.89 6.37
N LEU A 176 11.44 -7.84 6.74
CA LEU A 176 10.98 -6.45 6.65
C LEU A 176 10.78 -5.96 5.20
N ARG A 177 11.30 -6.69 4.22
CA ARG A 177 11.14 -6.38 2.79
C ARG A 177 9.98 -7.16 2.19
N GLY A 178 8.76 -6.87 2.65
CA GLY A 178 7.50 -7.41 2.14
C GLY A 178 6.76 -8.37 3.06
N GLY A 179 7.34 -8.79 4.19
CA GLY A 179 6.70 -9.67 5.17
C GLY A 179 5.84 -8.94 6.21
N GLY A 180 5.73 -7.62 6.09
CA GLY A 180 4.95 -6.79 7.02
C GLY A 180 5.72 -6.35 8.27
N GLY A 181 5.01 -5.73 9.21
CA GLY A 181 5.55 -5.12 10.43
C GLY A 181 5.44 -5.99 11.69
N ASP A 182 5.43 -7.31 11.56
CA ASP A 182 5.17 -8.23 12.67
C ASP A 182 6.44 -8.55 13.51
N PHE A 183 7.63 -8.15 13.01
CA PHE A 183 8.93 -8.62 13.52
C PHE A 183 9.68 -7.58 14.34
N ALA A 184 9.45 -6.30 14.06
CA ALA A 184 10.03 -5.16 14.75
C ALA A 184 9.23 -3.90 14.44
N VAL A 185 9.31 -2.88 15.29
CA VAL A 185 8.77 -1.55 15.01
C VAL A 185 9.81 -0.76 14.24
N VAL A 186 9.53 -0.44 12.99
CA VAL A 186 10.41 0.41 12.17
C VAL A 186 10.28 1.86 12.62
N THR A 187 11.40 2.51 12.88
CA THR A 187 11.51 3.94 13.24
C THR A 187 12.05 4.80 12.11
N GLY A 188 12.71 4.18 11.13
CA GLY A 188 13.19 4.81 9.92
C GLY A 188 13.55 3.79 8.84
N LEU A 189 13.39 4.18 7.58
CA LEU A 189 13.81 3.41 6.41
C LEU A 189 14.84 4.20 5.60
N GLU A 190 15.81 3.47 5.06
CA GLU A 190 16.75 3.98 4.07
C GLU A 190 16.58 3.15 2.80
N PHE A 191 16.34 3.80 1.67
CA PHE A 191 16.07 3.13 0.40
C PHE A 191 16.59 3.92 -0.80
N ALA A 192 17.01 3.19 -1.83
CA ALA A 192 17.46 3.76 -3.08
C ALA A 192 16.29 4.41 -3.83
N LEU A 193 16.52 5.59 -4.36
CA LEU A 193 15.63 6.24 -5.33
C LEU A 193 16.01 5.83 -6.74
N SER A 194 15.04 5.86 -7.62
CA SER A 194 15.19 5.47 -9.02
C SER A 194 15.13 6.68 -9.94
N PRO A 195 15.79 6.65 -11.12
CA PRO A 195 15.72 7.73 -12.09
C PRO A 195 14.30 7.99 -12.60
N ALA A 196 13.87 9.25 -12.57
CA ALA A 196 12.64 9.74 -13.19
C ALA A 196 12.85 11.18 -13.67
N PRO A 197 13.79 11.42 -14.61
CA PRO A 197 14.13 12.78 -15.04
C PRO A 197 12.95 13.46 -15.73
N VAL A 198 12.11 12.71 -16.41
CA VAL A 198 10.87 13.15 -17.03
C VAL A 198 9.78 12.10 -16.80
N LEU A 199 8.60 12.56 -16.41
CA LEU A 199 7.42 11.74 -16.23
C LEU A 199 6.29 12.31 -17.09
N TYR A 200 5.72 11.48 -17.96
CA TYR A 200 4.45 11.73 -18.62
C TYR A 200 3.37 10.93 -17.91
N GLY A 201 2.18 11.49 -17.71
CA GLY A 201 1.07 10.77 -17.10
C GLY A 201 -0.21 11.58 -17.06
N GLY A 202 -1.26 10.97 -16.56
CA GLY A 202 -2.57 11.58 -16.45
C GLY A 202 -3.70 10.59 -16.68
N ARG A 203 -4.90 11.11 -16.83
CA ARG A 203 -6.16 10.36 -16.96
C ARG A 203 -6.90 10.76 -18.23
N MET A 204 -7.39 9.76 -18.98
CA MET A 204 -8.44 9.92 -19.98
C MET A 204 -9.76 9.38 -19.44
N MET A 205 -10.88 10.04 -19.77
CA MET A 205 -12.21 9.64 -19.31
C MET A 205 -13.22 9.66 -20.45
N TRP A 206 -14.14 8.69 -20.40
CA TRP A 206 -15.28 8.58 -21.30
C TRP A 206 -16.56 8.25 -20.50
N PRO A 207 -17.76 8.45 -21.09
CA PRO A 207 -19.00 7.88 -20.57
C PRO A 207 -18.90 6.36 -20.41
N ALA A 208 -19.56 5.78 -19.42
CA ALA A 208 -19.48 4.35 -19.09
C ALA A 208 -19.86 3.44 -20.26
N GLU A 209 -20.70 3.89 -21.20
CA GLU A 209 -21.12 3.14 -22.39
C GLU A 209 -19.94 2.78 -23.31
N ARG A 210 -18.82 3.52 -23.17
CA ARG A 210 -17.59 3.25 -23.93
C ARG A 210 -16.67 2.22 -23.26
N ALA A 211 -17.06 1.69 -22.10
CA ALA A 211 -16.23 0.76 -21.34
C ALA A 211 -15.77 -0.48 -22.15
N PRO A 212 -16.60 -1.10 -23.01
CA PRO A 212 -16.12 -2.23 -23.84
C PRO A 212 -14.97 -1.85 -24.80
N GLU A 213 -15.04 -0.67 -25.42
CA GLU A 213 -14.02 -0.21 -26.35
C GLU A 213 -12.74 0.21 -25.59
N VAL A 214 -12.88 0.90 -24.47
CA VAL A 214 -11.74 1.29 -23.61
C VAL A 214 -11.03 0.06 -23.05
N LEU A 215 -11.78 -0.97 -22.61
CA LEU A 215 -11.20 -2.21 -22.12
C LEU A 215 -10.48 -3.00 -23.24
N ALA A 216 -11.01 -2.98 -24.46
CA ALA A 216 -10.36 -3.60 -25.61
C ALA A 216 -9.02 -2.90 -25.92
N ALA A 217 -9.00 -1.56 -25.94
CA ALA A 217 -7.78 -0.78 -26.12
C ALA A 217 -6.79 -0.99 -24.96
N PHE A 218 -7.28 -1.10 -23.71
CA PHE A 218 -6.43 -1.42 -22.57
C PHE A 218 -5.72 -2.77 -22.73
N ARG A 219 -6.43 -3.80 -23.19
CA ARG A 219 -5.86 -5.12 -23.49
C ARG A 219 -4.80 -5.06 -24.59
N GLU A 220 -5.06 -4.29 -25.65
CA GLU A 220 -4.12 -4.08 -26.75
C GLU A 220 -2.84 -3.41 -26.27
N VAL A 221 -2.97 -2.28 -25.56
CA VAL A 221 -1.83 -1.51 -25.03
C VAL A 221 -1.00 -2.35 -24.05
N THR A 222 -1.65 -3.07 -23.14
CA THR A 222 -0.93 -3.82 -22.09
C THR A 222 -0.27 -5.09 -22.60
N ALA A 223 -0.71 -5.66 -23.74
CA ALA A 223 -0.13 -6.86 -24.31
C ALA A 223 1.35 -6.69 -24.73
N GLY A 224 1.76 -5.46 -25.11
CA GLY A 224 3.13 -5.17 -25.58
C GLY A 224 3.80 -4.00 -24.86
N ALA A 225 3.26 -3.53 -23.75
CA ALA A 225 3.76 -2.34 -23.05
C ALA A 225 5.18 -2.55 -22.51
N PRO A 226 6.11 -1.61 -22.76
CA PRO A 226 7.43 -1.61 -22.12
C PRO A 226 7.31 -1.42 -20.60
N GLU A 227 8.37 -1.72 -19.85
CA GLU A 227 8.36 -1.61 -18.38
C GLU A 227 8.17 -0.18 -17.89
N GLU A 228 8.53 0.82 -18.70
CA GLU A 228 8.37 2.25 -18.43
C GLU A 228 6.91 2.70 -18.43
N LEU A 229 6.02 1.97 -19.13
CA LEU A 229 4.60 2.30 -19.22
C LEU A 229 3.79 1.52 -18.19
N THR A 230 3.06 2.23 -17.33
CA THR A 230 2.04 1.65 -16.45
C THR A 230 0.68 2.22 -16.82
N VAL A 231 -0.32 1.35 -16.97
CA VAL A 231 -1.68 1.73 -17.33
C VAL A 231 -2.66 1.05 -16.38
N TRP A 232 -3.66 1.77 -15.93
CA TRP A 232 -4.78 1.27 -15.13
C TRP A 232 -6.08 1.59 -15.84
N PHE A 233 -7.00 0.66 -15.82
CA PHE A 233 -8.37 0.79 -16.34
C PHE A 233 -9.33 0.91 -15.17
N ASP A 234 -10.26 1.85 -15.22
CA ASP A 234 -11.18 2.19 -14.14
C ASP A 234 -12.63 2.23 -14.63
N LEU A 235 -13.52 1.52 -13.99
CA LEU A 235 -14.96 1.78 -14.00
C LEU A 235 -15.29 2.63 -12.78
N LEU A 236 -15.85 3.82 -12.98
CA LEU A 236 -16.10 4.79 -11.94
C LEU A 236 -17.59 5.09 -11.81
N LYS A 237 -18.09 5.09 -10.57
CA LYS A 237 -19.47 5.45 -10.26
C LYS A 237 -19.56 6.14 -8.91
N PHE A 238 -19.88 7.41 -8.92
CA PHE A 238 -20.11 8.16 -7.70
C PHE A 238 -21.59 8.45 -7.50
N PRO A 239 -22.09 8.58 -6.25
CA PRO A 239 -23.50 8.84 -5.96
C PRO A 239 -24.00 10.09 -6.69
N GLY A 240 -25.11 9.96 -7.40
CA GLY A 240 -25.75 11.05 -8.14
C GLY A 240 -25.04 11.46 -9.44
N ALA A 241 -23.90 10.86 -9.79
CA ALA A 241 -23.18 11.13 -11.04
C ALA A 241 -23.42 10.01 -12.07
N PRO A 242 -23.31 10.29 -13.39
CA PRO A 242 -23.27 9.25 -14.40
C PRO A 242 -22.05 8.34 -14.20
N GLY A 243 -22.14 7.09 -14.69
CA GLY A 243 -21.00 6.19 -14.73
C GLY A 243 -19.96 6.66 -15.74
N LEU A 244 -18.70 6.43 -15.43
CA LEU A 244 -17.57 6.77 -16.28
C LEU A 244 -16.66 5.56 -16.46
N VAL A 245 -15.91 5.54 -17.53
CA VAL A 245 -14.74 4.69 -17.71
C VAL A 245 -13.51 5.58 -17.87
N ALA A 246 -12.43 5.22 -17.22
CA ALA A 246 -11.17 5.97 -17.28
C ALA A 246 -9.98 5.08 -17.54
N VAL A 247 -8.92 5.69 -18.04
CA VAL A 247 -7.59 5.09 -18.14
C VAL A 247 -6.61 6.06 -17.50
N ASP A 248 -5.91 5.57 -16.49
CA ASP A 248 -4.81 6.27 -15.85
C ASP A 248 -3.48 5.72 -16.37
N CYS A 249 -2.52 6.58 -16.64
CA CYS A 249 -1.22 6.13 -17.10
C CYS A 249 -0.06 6.93 -16.50
N THR A 250 1.09 6.27 -16.43
CA THR A 250 2.40 6.89 -16.27
C THR A 250 3.38 6.30 -17.27
N TYR A 251 4.24 7.15 -17.80
CA TYR A 251 5.35 6.75 -18.67
C TYR A 251 6.63 7.47 -18.22
N LEU A 252 7.68 6.70 -17.97
CA LEU A 252 8.99 7.24 -17.61
C LEU A 252 9.71 7.70 -18.90
N GLY A 253 9.41 8.92 -19.33
CA GLY A 253 9.83 9.57 -20.56
C GLY A 253 8.92 10.75 -20.90
N GLU A 254 9.28 11.50 -21.95
CA GLU A 254 8.56 12.72 -22.37
C GLU A 254 7.27 12.40 -23.13
N ASP A 255 7.29 11.39 -23.98
CA ASP A 255 6.20 11.07 -24.89
C ASP A 255 6.08 9.54 -25.04
N PRO A 256 4.94 8.94 -24.66
CA PRO A 256 4.66 7.53 -24.90
C PRO A 256 4.43 7.20 -26.39
N GLY A 257 4.29 8.22 -27.25
CA GLY A 257 4.12 8.08 -28.70
C GLY A 257 2.95 7.17 -29.07
N GLU A 258 3.20 6.22 -29.97
CA GLU A 258 2.20 5.26 -30.48
C GLU A 258 1.67 4.28 -29.41
N LEU A 259 2.32 4.19 -28.22
CA LEU A 259 1.92 3.24 -27.18
C LEU A 259 0.50 3.48 -26.66
N LEU A 260 0.04 4.74 -26.61
CA LEU A 260 -1.30 5.11 -26.12
C LEU A 260 -2.30 5.39 -27.27
N ARG A 261 -1.88 5.26 -28.52
CA ARG A 261 -2.73 5.50 -29.70
C ARG A 261 -4.05 4.70 -29.71
N PRO A 262 -4.13 3.44 -29.23
CA PRO A 262 -5.42 2.74 -29.16
C PRO A 262 -6.48 3.49 -28.36
N PHE A 263 -6.10 4.22 -27.30
CA PHE A 263 -7.04 5.06 -26.53
C PHE A 263 -7.42 6.33 -27.30
N ASP A 264 -6.48 6.97 -27.99
CA ASP A 264 -6.74 8.17 -28.80
C ASP A 264 -7.73 7.88 -29.94
N ALA A 265 -7.68 6.67 -30.49
CA ALA A 265 -8.55 6.24 -31.59
C ALA A 265 -10.02 6.05 -31.18
N ILE A 266 -10.35 5.90 -29.88
CA ILE A 266 -11.72 5.69 -29.41
C ILE A 266 -12.59 6.93 -29.70
N GLY A 267 -12.05 8.13 -29.58
CA GLY A 267 -12.79 9.38 -29.69
C GLY A 267 -13.81 9.60 -28.57
N GLY A 268 -14.39 10.80 -28.53
CA GLY A 268 -15.44 11.11 -27.54
C GLY A 268 -15.01 11.13 -26.08
N ALA A 269 -13.71 11.27 -25.80
CA ALA A 269 -13.22 11.53 -24.45
C ALA A 269 -13.84 12.82 -23.90
N ILE A 270 -14.31 12.78 -22.66
CA ILE A 270 -14.88 13.92 -21.95
C ILE A 270 -13.87 14.62 -21.04
N GLY A 271 -12.69 14.04 -20.87
CA GLY A 271 -11.56 14.59 -20.16
C GLY A 271 -10.27 13.90 -20.57
N ASP A 272 -9.19 14.68 -20.69
CA ASP A 272 -7.84 14.20 -20.91
C ASP A 272 -6.89 15.16 -20.19
N THR A 273 -6.18 14.62 -19.18
CA THR A 273 -5.22 15.38 -18.36
C THR A 273 -3.79 14.92 -18.60
N ARG A 274 -3.56 14.06 -19.58
CA ARG A 274 -2.23 13.51 -19.88
C ARG A 274 -1.27 14.62 -20.30
N ALA A 275 -0.15 14.69 -19.63
CA ALA A 275 0.90 15.67 -19.88
C ALA A 275 2.22 15.23 -19.23
N VAL A 276 3.30 15.93 -19.53
CA VAL A 276 4.49 15.89 -18.69
C VAL A 276 4.16 16.57 -17.36
N LEU A 277 4.43 15.87 -16.25
CA LEU A 277 4.13 16.36 -14.91
C LEU A 277 5.31 16.12 -13.96
N PRO A 278 5.44 16.96 -12.92
CA PRO A 278 6.39 16.71 -11.84
C PRO A 278 6.06 15.39 -11.11
N VAL A 279 7.07 14.66 -10.68
CA VAL A 279 6.88 13.45 -9.85
C VAL A 279 6.11 13.76 -8.57
N ALA A 280 6.25 14.97 -8.02
CA ALA A 280 5.49 15.45 -6.86
C ALA A 280 3.97 15.46 -7.08
N ASP A 281 3.53 15.61 -8.33
CA ASP A 281 2.11 15.70 -8.71
C ASP A 281 1.50 14.34 -9.09
N LEU A 282 2.22 13.24 -8.88
CA LEU A 282 1.78 11.88 -9.20
C LEU A 282 0.39 11.55 -8.63
N GLY A 283 0.05 12.06 -7.46
CA GLY A 283 -1.26 11.89 -6.83
C GLY A 283 -2.42 12.55 -7.58
N SER A 284 -2.17 13.52 -8.47
CA SER A 284 -3.19 14.20 -9.26
C SER A 284 -3.81 13.31 -10.36
N ILE A 285 -3.14 12.22 -10.75
CA ILE A 285 -3.60 11.30 -11.80
C ILE A 285 -4.93 10.66 -11.38
N CYS A 286 -4.96 9.97 -10.24
CA CYS A 286 -6.18 9.34 -9.71
C CYS A 286 -7.05 10.32 -8.92
N ALA A 287 -6.47 11.41 -8.39
CA ALA A 287 -7.12 12.41 -7.54
C ALA A 287 -7.92 11.76 -6.38
N GLU A 288 -7.29 10.76 -5.71
CA GLU A 288 -7.89 10.08 -4.56
C GLU A 288 -8.08 11.04 -3.38
N PRO A 289 -9.06 10.80 -2.49
CA PRO A 289 -9.21 11.59 -1.27
C PRO A 289 -7.92 11.61 -0.45
N THR A 290 -7.54 12.79 0.02
CA THR A 290 -6.40 12.99 0.93
C THR A 290 -6.82 13.10 2.39
N ASP A 291 -8.08 13.38 2.65
CA ASP A 291 -8.68 13.41 3.98
C ASP A 291 -9.16 12.02 4.40
N PRO A 292 -9.15 11.71 5.71
CA PRO A 292 -9.69 10.46 6.24
C PRO A 292 -11.11 10.17 5.73
N THR A 293 -11.32 8.97 5.22
CA THR A 293 -12.56 8.59 4.53
C THR A 293 -12.96 7.16 4.88
N PRO A 294 -14.26 6.88 5.13
CA PRO A 294 -14.74 5.52 5.33
C PRO A 294 -14.80 4.78 4.00
N SER A 295 -14.10 3.67 3.87
CA SER A 295 -14.10 2.85 2.66
C SER A 295 -13.96 1.36 2.97
N ALA A 296 -14.47 0.54 2.06
CA ALA A 296 -14.20 -0.89 1.98
C ALA A 296 -13.49 -1.18 0.66
N GLY A 297 -12.57 -2.13 0.68
CA GLY A 297 -11.82 -2.53 -0.50
C GLY A 297 -11.60 -4.03 -0.57
N ARG A 298 -11.29 -4.50 -1.78
CA ARG A 298 -10.87 -5.88 -2.05
C ARG A 298 -9.98 -5.91 -3.28
N VAL A 299 -9.00 -6.80 -3.28
CA VAL A 299 -8.16 -7.07 -4.45
C VAL A 299 -8.22 -8.53 -4.85
N GLU A 300 -8.04 -8.79 -6.15
CA GLU A 300 -7.79 -10.12 -6.70
C GLU A 300 -6.64 -10.03 -7.71
N LEU A 301 -5.77 -11.05 -7.75
CA LEU A 301 -4.73 -11.17 -8.77
C LEU A 301 -5.27 -12.00 -9.92
N LEU A 302 -5.35 -11.38 -11.11
CA LEU A 302 -5.86 -12.02 -12.32
C LEU A 302 -4.73 -12.70 -13.09
N THR A 303 -4.99 -13.93 -13.53
CA THR A 303 -4.04 -14.73 -14.34
C THR A 303 -4.05 -14.34 -15.82
N GLY A 304 -4.99 -13.49 -16.23
CA GLY A 304 -5.12 -12.95 -17.58
C GLY A 304 -6.30 -11.99 -17.67
N LEU A 305 -6.48 -11.39 -18.84
CA LEU A 305 -7.60 -10.49 -19.13
C LEU A 305 -8.21 -10.87 -20.51
N ASP A 306 -8.74 -12.10 -20.58
CA ASP A 306 -9.41 -12.65 -21.75
C ASP A 306 -10.85 -12.14 -21.91
N ASP A 307 -11.57 -12.65 -22.91
CA ASP A 307 -12.95 -12.23 -23.19
C ASP A 307 -13.91 -12.62 -22.05
N ALA A 308 -13.64 -13.72 -21.34
CA ALA A 308 -14.47 -14.12 -20.22
C ALA A 308 -14.32 -13.19 -19.01
N VAL A 309 -13.07 -12.78 -18.70
CA VAL A 309 -12.79 -11.76 -17.68
C VAL A 309 -13.40 -10.41 -18.08
N ALA A 310 -13.22 -9.99 -19.34
CA ALA A 310 -13.79 -8.74 -19.85
C ALA A 310 -15.32 -8.74 -19.75
N ALA A 311 -15.98 -9.85 -20.14
CA ALA A 311 -17.43 -10.01 -20.00
C ALA A 311 -17.88 -9.93 -18.54
N ALA A 312 -17.16 -10.58 -17.61
CA ALA A 312 -17.50 -10.55 -16.19
C ALA A 312 -17.35 -9.14 -15.57
N LEU A 313 -16.31 -8.40 -15.96
CA LEU A 313 -16.10 -7.02 -15.50
C LEU A 313 -17.21 -6.06 -15.97
N LEU A 314 -17.79 -6.30 -17.15
CA LEU A 314 -18.77 -5.44 -17.80
C LEU A 314 -20.22 -5.96 -17.70
N ALA A 315 -20.46 -7.10 -17.03
CA ALA A 315 -21.77 -7.77 -17.01
C ALA A 315 -22.86 -6.93 -16.33
N ASP A 316 -22.51 -6.25 -15.25
CA ASP A 316 -23.45 -5.53 -14.40
C ASP A 316 -22.91 -4.16 -13.99
N PRO A 317 -23.78 -3.19 -13.66
CA PRO A 317 -23.37 -1.93 -13.02
C PRO A 317 -22.52 -2.20 -11.78
N ILE A 318 -21.55 -1.33 -11.53
CA ILE A 318 -20.64 -1.49 -10.38
C ILE A 318 -21.25 -1.02 -9.05
N ASP A 319 -22.43 -0.38 -9.07
CA ASP A 319 -23.08 0.10 -7.85
C ASP A 319 -23.16 -1.00 -6.77
N PRO A 320 -22.89 -0.71 -5.50
CA PRO A 320 -22.56 0.61 -4.92
C PRO A 320 -21.05 0.96 -4.89
N LEU A 321 -20.21 0.26 -5.65
CA LEU A 321 -18.77 0.53 -5.68
C LEU A 321 -18.49 1.89 -6.33
N PHE A 322 -17.46 2.59 -5.83
CA PHE A 322 -16.95 3.82 -6.42
C PHE A 322 -16.05 3.55 -7.60
N ASN A 323 -15.25 2.47 -7.50
CA ASN A 323 -14.26 2.10 -8.49
C ASN A 323 -14.10 0.57 -8.58
N VAL A 324 -14.01 0.08 -9.82
CA VAL A 324 -13.51 -1.25 -10.18
C VAL A 324 -12.32 -1.00 -11.11
N GLN A 325 -11.11 -1.19 -10.60
CA GLN A 325 -9.87 -0.84 -11.28
C GLN A 325 -9.08 -2.10 -11.65
N VAL A 326 -8.60 -2.16 -12.89
CA VAL A 326 -7.66 -3.21 -13.36
C VAL A 326 -6.29 -2.57 -13.55
N ARG A 327 -5.33 -2.95 -12.72
CA ARG A 327 -3.95 -2.47 -12.78
C ARG A 327 -3.08 -3.42 -13.61
N HIS A 328 -2.37 -2.87 -14.59
CA HIS A 328 -1.37 -3.61 -15.34
C HIS A 328 -0.12 -3.86 -14.49
N LEU A 329 0.24 -5.12 -14.31
CA LEU A 329 1.41 -5.59 -13.59
C LEU A 329 2.50 -6.13 -14.55
N GLY A 330 3.33 -7.06 -14.11
CA GLY A 330 4.42 -7.65 -14.92
C GLY A 330 5.71 -6.84 -14.83
N GLY A 331 6.56 -6.94 -15.86
CA GLY A 331 7.88 -6.29 -15.85
C GLY A 331 8.75 -6.73 -14.69
N ALA A 332 9.37 -5.79 -13.98
CA ALA A 332 10.27 -6.09 -12.84
C ALA A 332 9.59 -6.81 -11.67
N LEU A 333 8.26 -6.75 -11.55
CA LEU A 333 7.51 -7.50 -10.53
C LEU A 333 7.62 -9.02 -10.66
N THR A 334 7.89 -9.53 -11.88
CA THR A 334 8.07 -10.96 -12.13
C THR A 334 9.46 -11.48 -11.74
N ARG A 335 10.33 -10.60 -11.28
CA ARG A 335 11.68 -10.93 -10.82
C ARG A 335 11.70 -11.05 -9.28
N PRO A 336 12.52 -11.94 -8.70
CA PRO A 336 12.65 -12.04 -7.25
C PRO A 336 13.02 -10.68 -6.61
N SER A 337 12.25 -10.24 -5.62
CA SER A 337 12.49 -8.96 -4.93
C SER A 337 13.70 -8.99 -3.97
N GLY A 338 14.23 -10.18 -3.68
CA GLY A 338 15.25 -10.39 -2.64
C GLY A 338 14.73 -10.24 -1.20
N GLY A 339 13.43 -10.06 -1.01
CA GLY A 339 12.75 -9.99 0.28
C GLY A 339 11.56 -10.94 0.35
N ALA A 340 10.80 -10.88 1.44
CA ALA A 340 9.62 -11.73 1.65
C ALA A 340 8.46 -11.43 0.67
N ALA A 341 8.45 -10.26 0.01
CA ALA A 341 7.49 -9.97 -1.05
C ALA A 341 7.59 -10.97 -2.23
N GLY A 342 8.75 -11.59 -2.42
CA GLY A 342 8.96 -12.57 -3.48
C GLY A 342 8.85 -11.96 -4.88
N GLU A 343 8.06 -12.61 -5.72
CA GLU A 343 7.73 -12.21 -7.09
C GLU A 343 6.21 -12.20 -7.32
N LEU A 344 5.76 -11.42 -8.28
CA LEU A 344 4.36 -11.31 -8.68
C LEU A 344 4.26 -11.61 -10.18
N THR A 345 3.79 -12.80 -10.51
CA THR A 345 3.76 -13.31 -11.90
C THR A 345 2.43 -13.03 -12.59
N GLU A 346 1.41 -12.68 -11.85
CA GLU A 346 0.10 -12.34 -12.37
C GLU A 346 0.16 -11.01 -13.16
N PRO A 347 -0.39 -10.98 -14.39
CA PRO A 347 -0.27 -9.80 -15.26
C PRO A 347 -1.17 -8.63 -14.86
N TYR A 348 -2.21 -8.87 -14.05
CA TYR A 348 -3.15 -7.83 -13.63
C TYR A 348 -3.58 -7.99 -12.19
N LEU A 349 -3.92 -6.86 -11.58
CA LEU A 349 -4.57 -6.79 -10.28
C LEU A 349 -5.91 -6.08 -10.44
N LEU A 350 -6.98 -6.73 -10.01
CA LEU A 350 -8.30 -6.12 -9.85
C LEU A 350 -8.38 -5.49 -8.45
N TYR A 351 -8.73 -4.21 -8.39
CA TYR A 351 -8.98 -3.49 -7.15
C TYR A 351 -10.39 -2.92 -7.14
N MET A 352 -11.18 -3.29 -6.15
CA MET A 352 -12.54 -2.85 -5.94
C MET A 352 -12.58 -1.96 -4.71
N VAL A 353 -13.20 -0.79 -4.83
CA VAL A 353 -13.38 0.18 -3.73
C VAL A 353 -14.82 0.67 -3.71
N GLY A 354 -15.39 0.75 -2.52
CA GLY A 354 -16.73 1.28 -2.32
C GLY A 354 -16.91 1.89 -0.93
N PRO A 355 -18.08 2.47 -0.66
CA PRO A 355 -18.39 3.00 0.65
C PRO A 355 -18.49 1.86 1.68
N ALA A 356 -18.15 2.14 2.94
CA ALA A 356 -18.34 1.17 4.03
C ALA A 356 -19.83 1.10 4.44
N MET A 357 -20.64 0.46 3.61
CA MET A 357 -22.09 0.33 3.81
C MET A 357 -22.62 -1.05 3.38
N PRO A 358 -23.84 -1.44 3.80
CA PRO A 358 -24.47 -2.66 3.32
C PRO A 358 -24.55 -2.72 1.79
N GLY A 359 -24.36 -3.91 1.22
CA GLY A 359 -24.35 -4.14 -0.23
C GLY A 359 -22.98 -4.02 -0.90
N THR A 360 -22.01 -3.30 -0.30
CA THR A 360 -20.67 -3.15 -0.87
C THR A 360 -19.90 -4.47 -0.88
N ALA A 361 -19.87 -5.16 0.25
CA ALA A 361 -19.20 -6.46 0.35
C ALA A 361 -19.86 -7.51 -0.55
N GLU A 362 -21.17 -7.53 -0.60
CA GLU A 362 -21.96 -8.42 -1.46
C GLU A 362 -21.65 -8.18 -2.95
N ARG A 363 -21.53 -6.91 -3.38
CA ARG A 363 -21.17 -6.61 -4.78
C ARG A 363 -19.74 -7.05 -5.11
N MET A 364 -18.79 -6.82 -4.20
CA MET A 364 -17.42 -7.34 -4.33
C MET A 364 -17.41 -8.87 -4.40
N ASP A 365 -18.22 -9.55 -3.57
CA ASP A 365 -18.36 -11.01 -3.58
C ASP A 365 -18.89 -11.54 -4.91
N VAL A 366 -19.90 -10.88 -5.49
CA VAL A 366 -20.48 -11.27 -6.79
C VAL A 366 -19.39 -11.22 -7.87
N LEU A 367 -18.64 -10.11 -7.95
CA LEU A 367 -17.60 -9.96 -8.96
C LEU A 367 -16.42 -10.92 -8.72
N SER A 368 -15.95 -11.04 -7.47
CA SER A 368 -14.87 -11.98 -7.15
C SER A 368 -15.26 -13.43 -7.47
N LYS A 369 -16.49 -13.86 -7.15
CA LYS A 369 -16.99 -15.20 -7.48
C LYS A 369 -17.04 -15.47 -8.97
N ALA A 370 -17.46 -14.49 -9.77
CA ALA A 370 -17.48 -14.61 -11.22
C ALA A 370 -16.06 -14.78 -11.81
N LEU A 371 -15.06 -14.22 -11.14
CA LEU A 371 -13.67 -14.23 -11.58
C LEU A 371 -12.80 -15.33 -10.95
N VAL A 372 -13.32 -16.16 -10.02
CA VAL A 372 -12.55 -17.26 -9.37
C VAL A 372 -11.75 -18.11 -10.37
N PRO A 373 -12.27 -18.55 -11.54
CA PRO A 373 -11.50 -19.36 -12.48
C PRO A 373 -10.30 -18.61 -13.11
N HIS A 374 -10.26 -17.29 -13.00
CA HIS A 374 -9.29 -16.40 -13.61
C HIS A 374 -8.38 -15.70 -12.60
N THR A 375 -8.43 -16.13 -11.32
CA THR A 375 -7.58 -15.59 -10.24
C THR A 375 -6.59 -16.64 -9.78
N SER A 376 -5.42 -16.19 -9.28
CA SER A 376 -4.43 -17.08 -8.65
C SER A 376 -4.80 -17.45 -7.21
N GLY A 377 -5.72 -16.73 -6.58
CA GLY A 377 -6.04 -16.84 -5.15
C GLY A 377 -5.02 -16.18 -4.22
N ARG A 378 -3.89 -15.70 -4.76
CA ARG A 378 -2.89 -14.92 -4.02
C ARG A 378 -3.30 -13.45 -3.92
N LYS A 379 -2.72 -12.74 -2.96
CA LYS A 379 -2.91 -11.30 -2.77
C LYS A 379 -1.59 -10.61 -2.43
N PRO A 380 -1.32 -9.41 -2.92
CA PRO A 380 -0.17 -8.66 -2.43
C PRO A 380 -0.39 -8.29 -0.96
N TYR A 381 0.59 -8.53 -0.08
CA TYR A 381 0.45 -8.24 1.35
C TYR A 381 0.08 -6.77 1.61
N THR A 382 0.68 -5.83 0.87
CA THR A 382 0.38 -4.40 0.97
C THR A 382 -1.06 -4.03 0.61
N MET A 383 -1.81 -4.94 -0.04
CA MET A 383 -3.18 -4.74 -0.50
C MET A 383 -4.18 -5.64 0.23
N LEU A 384 -3.79 -6.25 1.35
CA LEU A 384 -4.72 -6.99 2.20
C LEU A 384 -5.73 -6.05 2.85
N HIS A 385 -6.95 -6.52 2.98
CA HIS A 385 -8.08 -5.78 3.56
C HIS A 385 -8.63 -6.49 4.81
N SER A 386 -9.46 -5.80 5.56
CA SER A 386 -10.07 -6.32 6.78
C SER A 386 -10.74 -7.68 6.54
N GLY A 387 -10.48 -8.65 7.41
CA GLY A 387 -10.97 -10.04 7.31
C GLY A 387 -10.05 -10.97 6.52
N GLU A 388 -9.03 -10.47 5.82
CA GLU A 388 -8.04 -11.29 5.12
C GLU A 388 -6.87 -11.64 6.04
N GLN A 389 -6.06 -12.63 5.63
CA GLN A 389 -4.96 -13.15 6.44
C GLN A 389 -3.64 -13.07 5.68
N ALA A 390 -2.52 -12.92 6.40
CA ALA A 390 -1.18 -12.97 5.83
C ALA A 390 -0.93 -14.23 4.97
N ALA A 391 -1.58 -15.35 5.28
CA ALA A 391 -1.46 -16.61 4.54
C ALA A 391 -1.89 -16.49 3.06
N SER A 392 -2.76 -15.55 2.70
CA SER A 392 -3.13 -15.32 1.29
C SER A 392 -2.07 -14.56 0.48
N ALA A 393 -1.07 -13.98 1.15
CA ALA A 393 -0.04 -13.21 0.49
C ALA A 393 1.23 -14.01 0.16
N PHE A 394 1.46 -15.14 0.81
CA PHE A 394 2.72 -15.85 0.74
C PHE A 394 2.53 -17.30 0.29
N ASP A 395 3.51 -17.85 -0.40
CA ASP A 395 3.64 -19.30 -0.57
C ASP A 395 3.92 -19.99 0.77
N ALA A 396 3.73 -21.32 0.81
CA ALA A 396 3.87 -22.10 2.04
C ALA A 396 5.26 -22.02 2.67
N GLY A 397 6.31 -21.96 1.84
CA GLY A 397 7.71 -21.89 2.30
C GLY A 397 8.03 -20.53 2.91
N THR A 398 7.67 -19.46 2.21
CA THR A 398 7.82 -18.07 2.69
C THR A 398 7.04 -17.86 4.00
N LEU A 399 5.79 -18.31 4.06
CA LEU A 399 4.96 -18.18 5.26
C LEU A 399 5.55 -18.96 6.45
N ALA A 400 6.05 -20.18 6.22
CA ALA A 400 6.70 -20.97 7.27
C ALA A 400 7.93 -20.25 7.82
N ARG A 401 8.81 -19.73 6.94
CA ARG A 401 10.01 -18.98 7.34
C ARG A 401 9.66 -17.72 8.14
N LEU A 402 8.66 -16.95 7.71
CA LEU A 402 8.16 -15.78 8.45
C LEU A 402 7.63 -16.16 9.84
N ARG A 403 6.87 -17.25 9.94
CA ARG A 403 6.36 -17.77 11.22
C ARG A 403 7.46 -18.21 12.17
N ASP A 404 8.47 -18.88 11.67
CA ASP A 404 9.60 -19.33 12.49
C ASP A 404 10.42 -18.13 12.97
N LEU A 405 10.64 -17.14 12.11
CA LEU A 405 11.28 -15.89 12.50
C LEU A 405 10.50 -15.17 13.58
N LYS A 406 9.16 -15.05 13.41
CA LYS A 406 8.29 -14.41 14.41
C LYS A 406 8.39 -15.10 15.77
N ARG A 407 8.29 -16.43 15.81
CA ARG A 407 8.41 -17.20 17.06
C ARG A 407 9.78 -17.01 17.74
N ALA A 408 10.84 -16.93 16.93
CA ALA A 408 12.20 -16.75 17.45
C ALA A 408 12.45 -15.33 17.99
N ARG A 409 11.91 -14.29 17.31
CA ARG A 409 12.20 -12.89 17.62
C ARG A 409 11.23 -12.26 18.60
N ASP A 410 10.02 -12.78 18.66
CA ASP A 410 8.97 -12.27 19.54
C ASP A 410 8.17 -13.45 20.17
N PRO A 411 8.81 -14.27 21.01
CA PRO A 411 8.18 -15.45 21.60
C PRO A 411 7.02 -15.09 22.55
N HIS A 412 6.93 -13.85 22.99
CA HIS A 412 5.90 -13.37 23.92
C HIS A 412 4.76 -12.61 23.24
N GLY A 413 4.81 -12.40 21.91
CA GLY A 413 3.76 -11.71 21.17
C GLY A 413 3.63 -10.24 21.53
N VAL A 414 4.74 -9.57 21.81
CA VAL A 414 4.78 -8.13 22.15
C VAL A 414 4.37 -7.27 20.96
N LEU A 415 4.74 -7.68 19.75
CA LEU A 415 4.44 -6.94 18.52
C LEU A 415 3.31 -7.63 17.75
N ARG A 416 2.40 -6.84 17.18
CA ARG A 416 1.31 -7.34 16.36
C ARG A 416 1.14 -6.47 15.13
N ALA A 417 1.31 -7.05 13.95
CA ALA A 417 0.96 -6.40 12.67
C ALA A 417 -0.55 -6.40 12.44
N ASN A 418 -1.00 -5.62 11.45
CA ASN A 418 -2.39 -5.64 11.00
C ASN A 418 -2.81 -7.03 10.48
N TYR A 419 -1.89 -7.73 9.82
CA TYR A 419 -2.07 -9.10 9.32
C TYR A 419 -0.97 -9.99 9.90
N PRO A 420 -1.14 -10.51 11.13
CA PRO A 420 -0.10 -11.31 11.78
C PRO A 420 0.21 -12.60 11.03
N VAL A 421 1.48 -12.94 10.87
CA VAL A 421 1.89 -14.16 10.15
C VAL A 421 1.51 -15.44 10.90
N LEU A 422 1.36 -15.39 12.22
CA LEU A 422 0.88 -16.50 13.04
C LEU A 422 -0.65 -16.66 13.01
N GLY A 423 -1.37 -15.71 12.39
CA GLY A 423 -2.83 -15.63 12.42
C GLY A 423 -3.32 -14.88 13.67
N THR A 424 -4.60 -14.53 13.66
CA THR A 424 -5.31 -14.06 14.86
C THR A 424 -5.79 -15.26 15.65
N ALA A 425 -5.48 -15.28 16.97
CA ALA A 425 -5.99 -16.31 17.88
C ALA A 425 -7.49 -16.22 18.03
#